data_001414c1f6613c0801bfe1b79d5281b4
#
_entry.id   001414c1f6613c0801bfe1b79d5281b4
#
_cell.length_a   1.000
_cell.length_b   1.000
_cell.length_c   1.000
_cell.angle_alpha   90.00
_cell.angle_beta   90.00
_cell.angle_gamma   90.00
#
_symmetry.space_group_name_H-M   'P 1'
#
loop_
_entity.id
_entity.type
_entity.pdbx_description
1 polymer ?
#
loop_
_entity_poly.entity_id
_entity_poly.type
_entity_poly.pdbx_seq_one_letter_code
_entity_poly.pdbx_strand_id
1 'polypeptide(L)'
;KRYCLNVPLKDGMDDESYVALFKDVISDVKDRYQPNAVVLQSGADSLGKDKLGGFNLSIKAHGECVRFVKNWQIPLLVLGGGGYKIENVARCWAYETSILVDAEVPEALPKNAQFYNFFGPDYSLHPPLVRRIENLNTKADLQKLSQQVHERLRLLDGAPSVQLHEFSKDLQDLWEESEEEMRDYQEDAIPDIRPRRRLMLGENEFYDRGSDHDNDDQLVDEDQTMDYVVDNESY
;
A
#
# COMPACT_ATOMS: atom_id res chain seq x y z
N LYS A 1 -24.16 -2.41 2.30
CA LYS A 1 -23.80 -3.45 1.30
C LYS A 1 -23.41 -2.89 -0.08
N ARG A 2 -23.63 -1.58 -0.37
CA ARG A 2 -23.42 -0.98 -1.71
C ARG A 2 -22.16 -0.10 -1.80
N TYR A 3 -21.48 0.14 -0.69
CA TYR A 3 -20.31 1.05 -0.59
C TYR A 3 -18.96 0.33 -0.65
N CYS A 4 -18.94 -0.90 -1.12
CA CYS A 4 -17.73 -1.65 -1.42
C CYS A 4 -17.76 -2.08 -2.89
N LEU A 5 -16.74 -1.70 -3.62
CA LEU A 5 -16.55 -2.03 -5.02
C LEU A 5 -15.28 -2.85 -5.19
N ASN A 6 -15.39 -3.98 -5.86
CA ASN A 6 -14.27 -4.81 -6.23
C ASN A 6 -14.18 -4.94 -7.75
N VAL A 7 -13.00 -4.75 -8.30
CA VAL A 7 -12.69 -4.82 -9.73
C VAL A 7 -11.63 -5.91 -9.94
N PRO A 8 -12.04 -7.18 -10.05
CA PRO A 8 -11.11 -8.30 -10.17
C PRO A 8 -10.45 -8.31 -11.56
N LEU A 9 -9.12 -8.27 -11.58
CA LEU A 9 -8.30 -8.30 -12.79
C LEU A 9 -7.48 -9.59 -12.83
N LYS A 10 -7.15 -10.04 -14.05
CA LYS A 10 -6.29 -11.18 -14.30
C LYS A 10 -4.83 -10.74 -14.40
N ASP A 11 -3.93 -11.69 -14.38
CA ASP A 11 -2.49 -11.46 -14.51
C ASP A 11 -2.10 -10.76 -15.83
N GLY A 12 -0.93 -10.14 -15.80
CA GLY A 12 -0.34 -9.50 -16.97
C GLY A 12 -0.94 -8.14 -17.33
N MET A 13 -1.77 -7.54 -16.47
CA MET A 13 -2.39 -6.24 -16.71
C MET A 13 -1.35 -5.20 -17.07
N ASP A 14 -1.53 -4.50 -18.21
CA ASP A 14 -0.64 -3.48 -18.73
C ASP A 14 -1.09 -2.04 -18.39
N ASP A 15 -0.20 -1.09 -18.65
CA ASP A 15 -0.43 0.33 -18.34
C ASP A 15 -1.67 0.90 -19.03
N GLU A 16 -1.82 0.67 -20.34
CA GLU A 16 -2.88 1.26 -21.14
C GLU A 16 -4.25 0.79 -20.63
N SER A 17 -4.38 -0.52 -20.49
CA SER A 17 -5.63 -1.15 -20.05
C SER A 17 -5.99 -0.75 -18.61
N TYR A 18 -4.98 -0.73 -17.72
CA TYR A 18 -5.19 -0.41 -16.33
C TYR A 18 -5.59 1.05 -16.13
N VAL A 19 -4.82 1.99 -16.68
CA VAL A 19 -5.07 3.42 -16.52
C VAL A 19 -6.42 3.81 -17.11
N ALA A 20 -6.79 3.24 -18.27
CA ALA A 20 -8.08 3.49 -18.88
C ALA A 20 -9.23 3.01 -17.98
N LEU A 21 -9.17 1.78 -17.50
CA LEU A 21 -10.19 1.22 -16.61
C LEU A 21 -10.23 1.95 -15.26
N PHE A 22 -9.08 2.28 -14.69
CA PHE A 22 -8.99 3.04 -13.44
C PHE A 22 -9.70 4.38 -13.56
N LYS A 23 -9.38 5.16 -14.59
CA LYS A 23 -10.00 6.48 -14.81
C LYS A 23 -11.51 6.37 -15.02
N ASP A 24 -11.96 5.40 -15.78
CA ASP A 24 -13.37 5.16 -16.05
C ASP A 24 -14.15 4.84 -14.77
N VAL A 25 -13.70 3.83 -14.03
CA VAL A 25 -14.34 3.38 -12.79
C VAL A 25 -14.32 4.47 -11.71
N ILE A 26 -13.15 5.07 -11.49
CA ILE A 26 -12.97 6.04 -10.39
C ILE A 26 -13.68 7.36 -10.68
N SER A 27 -13.82 7.75 -11.96
CA SER A 27 -14.66 8.90 -12.33
C SER A 27 -16.13 8.68 -11.93
N ASP A 28 -16.70 7.52 -12.26
CA ASP A 28 -18.09 7.21 -11.92
C ASP A 28 -18.28 7.11 -10.39
N VAL A 29 -17.29 6.56 -9.66
CA VAL A 29 -17.29 6.59 -8.18
C VAL A 29 -17.32 8.02 -7.66
N LYS A 30 -16.43 8.91 -8.17
CA LYS A 30 -16.39 10.31 -7.76
C LYS A 30 -17.71 11.02 -8.00
N ASP A 31 -18.30 10.85 -9.19
CA ASP A 31 -19.50 11.56 -9.60
C ASP A 31 -20.73 11.13 -8.80
N ARG A 32 -20.80 9.86 -8.43
CA ARG A 32 -21.95 9.31 -7.70
C ARG A 32 -21.82 9.37 -6.19
N TYR A 33 -20.62 9.09 -5.68
CA TYR A 33 -20.38 9.11 -4.23
C TYR A 33 -20.08 10.50 -3.70
N GLN A 34 -19.46 11.37 -4.51
CA GLN A 34 -19.10 12.75 -4.17
C GLN A 34 -18.29 12.86 -2.86
N PRO A 35 -17.10 12.23 -2.78
CA PRO A 35 -16.33 12.19 -1.55
C PRO A 35 -15.82 13.58 -1.17
N ASN A 36 -15.81 13.89 0.12
CA ASN A 36 -15.19 15.11 0.67
C ASN A 36 -13.70 14.94 0.97
N ALA A 37 -13.22 13.71 1.03
CA ALA A 37 -11.82 13.34 1.15
C ALA A 37 -11.58 12.00 0.49
N VAL A 38 -10.34 11.75 0.05
CA VAL A 38 -9.93 10.51 -0.59
C VAL A 38 -8.71 9.95 0.13
N VAL A 39 -8.74 8.66 0.42
CA VAL A 39 -7.57 7.89 0.83
C VAL A 39 -7.20 6.97 -0.33
N LEU A 40 -6.04 7.20 -0.92
CA LEU A 40 -5.51 6.41 -2.03
C LEU A 40 -4.36 5.54 -1.53
N GLN A 41 -4.59 4.24 -1.44
CA GLN A 41 -3.50 3.30 -1.24
C GLN A 41 -2.83 2.99 -2.57
N SER A 42 -1.54 3.26 -2.68
CA SER A 42 -0.73 3.03 -3.87
C SER A 42 0.32 1.94 -3.61
N GLY A 43 -0.14 0.72 -3.42
CA GLY A 43 0.72 -0.45 -3.28
C GLY A 43 1.52 -0.72 -4.56
N ALA A 44 2.82 -0.94 -4.43
CA ALA A 44 3.74 -1.08 -5.55
C ALA A 44 3.94 -2.54 -6.02
N ASP A 45 3.19 -3.48 -5.49
CA ASP A 45 3.20 -4.88 -5.89
C ASP A 45 2.54 -5.14 -7.25
N SER A 46 1.79 -4.18 -7.78
CA SER A 46 1.26 -4.18 -9.15
C SER A 46 2.30 -3.84 -10.22
N LEU A 47 3.48 -3.35 -9.84
CA LEU A 47 4.58 -3.07 -10.76
C LEU A 47 5.10 -4.34 -11.45
N GLY A 48 5.50 -4.19 -12.70
CA GLY A 48 6.24 -5.23 -13.40
C GLY A 48 7.49 -5.66 -12.65
N LYS A 49 7.83 -6.95 -12.70
CA LYS A 49 8.96 -7.55 -11.98
C LYS A 49 8.82 -7.55 -10.45
N ASP A 50 7.64 -7.26 -9.89
CA ASP A 50 7.42 -7.53 -8.48
C ASP A 50 7.54 -9.03 -8.17
N LYS A 51 7.87 -9.39 -6.93
CA LYS A 51 8.09 -10.79 -6.54
C LYS A 51 6.79 -11.57 -6.36
N LEU A 52 5.73 -10.90 -5.91
CA LEU A 52 4.44 -11.51 -5.60
C LEU A 52 3.33 -11.07 -6.55
N GLY A 53 3.39 -9.83 -7.05
CA GLY A 53 2.39 -9.29 -7.94
C GLY A 53 2.37 -9.91 -9.33
N GLY A 54 1.18 -10.04 -9.91
CA GLY A 54 0.95 -10.60 -11.25
C GLY A 54 0.79 -9.57 -12.36
N PHE A 55 0.79 -8.26 -12.04
CA PHE A 55 0.59 -7.19 -13.03
C PHE A 55 1.91 -6.76 -13.68
N ASN A 56 1.79 -5.95 -14.71
CA ASN A 56 2.90 -5.50 -15.54
C ASN A 56 2.95 -3.97 -15.63
N LEU A 57 2.54 -3.28 -14.57
CA LEU A 57 2.49 -1.82 -14.57
C LEU A 57 3.88 -1.19 -14.49
N SER A 58 4.02 -0.03 -15.13
CA SER A 58 5.17 0.84 -14.97
C SER A 58 4.95 1.84 -13.83
N ILE A 59 6.05 2.44 -13.37
CA ILE A 59 6.02 3.56 -12.42
C ILE A 59 5.23 4.75 -12.99
N LYS A 60 5.26 4.95 -14.30
CA LYS A 60 4.52 6.01 -14.98
C LYS A 60 3.02 5.81 -14.90
N ALA A 61 2.54 4.56 -15.05
CA ALA A 61 1.13 4.24 -14.91
C ALA A 61 0.62 4.51 -13.49
N HIS A 62 1.40 4.15 -12.48
CA HIS A 62 1.13 4.49 -11.09
C HIS A 62 1.01 6.00 -10.89
N GLY A 63 2.02 6.75 -11.32
CA GLY A 63 1.98 8.21 -11.25
C GLY A 63 0.81 8.84 -11.99
N GLU A 64 0.36 8.25 -13.08
CA GLU A 64 -0.82 8.72 -13.81
C GLU A 64 -2.11 8.55 -13.00
N CYS A 65 -2.25 7.44 -12.29
CA CYS A 65 -3.38 7.23 -11.38
C CYS A 65 -3.38 8.23 -10.22
N VAL A 66 -2.22 8.48 -9.60
CA VAL A 66 -2.07 9.47 -8.53
C VAL A 66 -2.39 10.87 -9.04
N ARG A 67 -1.85 11.24 -10.20
CA ARG A 67 -2.11 12.55 -10.84
C ARG A 67 -3.59 12.73 -11.15
N PHE A 68 -4.24 11.69 -11.64
CA PHE A 68 -5.66 11.72 -11.95
C PHE A 68 -6.51 12.04 -10.72
N VAL A 69 -6.25 11.36 -9.59
CA VAL A 69 -6.98 11.61 -8.33
C VAL A 69 -6.61 12.97 -7.74
N LYS A 70 -5.33 13.36 -7.76
CA LYS A 70 -4.88 14.69 -7.30
C LYS A 70 -5.62 15.84 -8.00
N ASN A 71 -5.85 15.69 -9.30
CA ASN A 71 -6.53 16.72 -10.12
C ASN A 71 -8.00 16.94 -9.71
N TRP A 72 -8.57 16.11 -8.88
CA TRP A 72 -9.91 16.37 -8.33
C TRP A 72 -9.95 17.52 -7.35
N GLN A 73 -8.81 17.92 -6.81
CA GLN A 73 -8.70 19.01 -5.81
C GLN A 73 -9.55 18.76 -4.55
N ILE A 74 -9.71 17.51 -4.19
CA ILE A 74 -10.32 17.04 -2.95
C ILE A 74 -9.19 16.70 -1.97
N PRO A 75 -9.34 16.92 -0.65
CA PRO A 75 -8.36 16.46 0.34
C PRO A 75 -7.94 15.03 0.09
N LEU A 76 -6.65 14.78 -0.11
CA LEU A 76 -6.10 13.51 -0.54
C LEU A 76 -5.00 13.05 0.42
N LEU A 77 -5.16 11.86 0.97
CA LEU A 77 -4.13 11.13 1.68
C LEU A 77 -3.65 9.98 0.79
N VAL A 78 -2.38 9.95 0.46
CA VAL A 78 -1.77 8.85 -0.30
C VAL A 78 -0.92 8.00 0.63
N LEU A 79 -1.17 6.70 0.61
CA LEU A 79 -0.50 5.72 1.43
C LEU A 79 0.25 4.73 0.53
N GLY A 80 1.34 4.18 1.05
CA GLY A 80 1.96 2.99 0.49
C GLY A 80 1.07 1.76 0.64
N GLY A 81 1.63 0.61 0.38
CA GLY A 81 0.97 -0.69 0.46
C GLY A 81 1.98 -1.78 0.20
N GLY A 82 1.58 -2.87 -0.45
CA GLY A 82 2.48 -3.91 -0.90
C GLY A 82 3.58 -3.40 -1.85
N GLY A 83 4.53 -4.27 -2.12
CA GLY A 83 5.68 -4.00 -2.98
C GLY A 83 6.89 -4.75 -2.44
N TYR A 84 7.36 -5.77 -3.18
CA TYR A 84 8.32 -6.77 -2.71
C TYR A 84 9.62 -6.76 -3.52
N LYS A 85 9.79 -5.75 -4.35
CA LYS A 85 11.04 -5.41 -5.02
C LYS A 85 11.45 -3.99 -4.62
N ILE A 86 12.19 -3.89 -3.52
CA ILE A 86 12.46 -2.66 -2.76
C ILE A 86 12.93 -1.51 -3.64
N GLU A 87 13.85 -1.76 -4.56
CA GLU A 87 14.37 -0.73 -5.46
C GLU A 87 13.31 -0.14 -6.41
N ASN A 88 12.31 -0.92 -6.80
CA ASN A 88 11.21 -0.44 -7.63
C ASN A 88 10.16 0.30 -6.80
N VAL A 89 9.91 -0.16 -5.57
CA VAL A 89 9.03 0.50 -4.60
C VAL A 89 9.54 1.90 -4.30
N ALA A 90 10.82 2.03 -3.97
CA ALA A 90 11.44 3.31 -3.67
C ALA A 90 11.32 4.31 -4.83
N ARG A 91 11.56 3.85 -6.07
CA ARG A 91 11.37 4.67 -7.28
C ARG A 91 9.92 5.10 -7.47
N CYS A 92 8.99 4.15 -7.31
CA CYS A 92 7.56 4.39 -7.51
C CYS A 92 7.05 5.45 -6.54
N TRP A 93 7.25 5.26 -5.26
CA TRP A 93 6.76 6.21 -4.27
C TRP A 93 7.51 7.54 -4.27
N ALA A 94 8.78 7.59 -4.66
CA ALA A 94 9.48 8.84 -4.91
C ALA A 94 8.86 9.63 -6.07
N TYR A 95 8.53 8.95 -7.17
CA TYR A 95 7.86 9.57 -8.32
C TYR A 95 6.44 10.03 -7.98
N GLU A 96 5.65 9.20 -7.29
CA GLU A 96 4.32 9.59 -6.83
C GLU A 96 4.36 10.80 -5.88
N THR A 97 5.32 10.81 -4.96
CA THR A 97 5.53 11.97 -4.07
C THR A 97 5.85 13.22 -4.86
N SER A 98 6.71 13.12 -5.88
CA SER A 98 7.05 14.26 -6.73
C SER A 98 5.80 14.85 -7.42
N ILE A 99 4.90 13.98 -7.89
CA ILE A 99 3.61 14.41 -8.47
C ILE A 99 2.76 15.12 -7.42
N LEU A 100 2.70 14.59 -6.20
CA LEU A 100 1.86 15.14 -5.14
C LEU A 100 2.30 16.54 -4.70
N VAL A 101 3.61 16.81 -4.67
CA VAL A 101 4.18 18.10 -4.27
C VAL A 101 4.53 19.02 -5.45
N ASP A 102 4.14 18.66 -6.68
CA ASP A 102 4.44 19.40 -7.92
C ASP A 102 5.94 19.66 -8.13
N ALA A 103 6.78 18.71 -7.73
CA ALA A 103 8.22 18.78 -7.92
C ALA A 103 8.66 18.01 -9.17
N GLU A 104 9.54 18.61 -9.95
CA GLU A 104 10.22 17.92 -11.04
C GLU A 104 11.40 17.13 -10.49
N VAL A 105 11.46 15.86 -10.84
CA VAL A 105 12.58 14.99 -10.47
C VAL A 105 13.30 14.51 -11.72
N PRO A 106 14.64 14.45 -11.69
CA PRO A 106 15.43 14.02 -12.84
C PRO A 106 15.21 12.52 -13.10
N GLU A 107 15.27 12.13 -14.37
CA GLU A 107 15.21 10.71 -14.77
C GLU A 107 16.40 9.90 -14.22
N ALA A 108 17.59 10.49 -14.23
CA ALA A 108 18.80 9.86 -13.67
C ALA A 108 18.85 10.02 -12.16
N LEU A 109 19.02 8.92 -11.45
CA LEU A 109 19.18 8.95 -10.01
C LEU A 109 20.48 9.65 -9.60
N PRO A 110 20.48 10.48 -8.54
CA PRO A 110 21.67 11.20 -8.11
C PRO A 110 22.72 10.24 -7.56
N LYS A 111 23.96 10.37 -8.01
CA LYS A 111 25.07 9.49 -7.63
C LYS A 111 25.40 9.50 -6.14
N ASN A 112 25.01 10.56 -5.44
CA ASN A 112 25.18 10.70 -3.99
C ASN A 112 24.00 10.19 -3.19
N ALA A 113 22.99 9.57 -3.85
CA ALA A 113 21.89 8.96 -3.14
C ALA A 113 22.37 7.80 -2.27
N GLN A 114 21.82 7.69 -1.09
CA GLN A 114 22.06 6.55 -0.23
C GLN A 114 21.61 5.27 -0.97
N PHE A 115 22.41 4.22 -0.87
CA PHE A 115 22.18 2.94 -1.57
C PHE A 115 22.12 3.04 -3.11
N TYR A 116 22.75 4.05 -3.73
CA TYR A 116 22.76 4.23 -5.19
C TYR A 116 23.03 2.94 -5.96
N ASN A 117 23.99 2.12 -5.49
CA ASN A 117 24.39 0.87 -6.16
C ASN A 117 23.25 -0.16 -6.28
N PHE A 118 22.25 -0.13 -5.40
CA PHE A 118 21.09 -1.02 -5.48
C PHE A 118 20.18 -0.72 -6.67
N PHE A 119 20.30 0.46 -7.25
CA PHE A 119 19.49 0.89 -8.38
C PHE A 119 20.10 0.55 -9.74
N GLY A 120 21.22 -0.16 -9.74
CA GLY A 120 21.85 -0.59 -10.99
C GLY A 120 21.06 -1.68 -11.73
N PRO A 121 21.38 -1.93 -13.01
CA PRO A 121 22.37 -1.19 -13.83
C PRO A 121 21.84 0.11 -14.44
N ASP A 122 20.51 0.34 -14.43
CA ASP A 122 19.89 1.42 -15.20
C ASP A 122 20.02 2.80 -14.53
N TYR A 123 20.14 2.86 -13.20
CA TYR A 123 20.22 4.09 -12.40
C TYR A 123 19.19 5.16 -12.81
N SER A 124 18.05 4.72 -13.30
CA SER A 124 16.96 5.53 -13.81
C SER A 124 15.76 5.48 -12.86
N LEU A 125 15.01 6.58 -12.79
CA LEU A 125 13.76 6.64 -12.05
C LEU A 125 12.69 5.72 -12.66
N HIS A 126 12.68 5.60 -13.99
CA HIS A 126 11.72 4.78 -14.73
C HIS A 126 12.42 3.63 -15.49
N PRO A 127 12.95 2.62 -14.78
CA PRO A 127 13.57 1.48 -15.44
C PRO A 127 12.51 0.66 -16.19
N PRO A 128 12.89 -0.13 -17.20
CA PRO A 128 11.97 -1.02 -17.90
C PRO A 128 11.55 -2.17 -16.97
N LEU A 129 10.30 -2.12 -16.51
CA LEU A 129 9.73 -3.09 -15.57
C LEU A 129 8.94 -4.22 -16.24
N VAL A 130 8.71 -4.14 -17.54
CA VAL A 130 7.85 -5.10 -18.24
C VAL A 130 8.39 -6.52 -18.12
N ARG A 131 7.53 -7.42 -17.61
CA ARG A 131 7.76 -8.88 -17.72
C ARG A 131 7.27 -9.37 -19.08
N ARG A 132 7.82 -10.49 -19.54
CA ARG A 132 7.27 -11.21 -20.70
C ARG A 132 6.07 -12.07 -20.27
N ILE A 133 5.06 -11.42 -19.68
CA ILE A 133 3.79 -12.04 -19.29
C ILE A 133 2.72 -11.47 -20.22
N GLU A 134 1.93 -12.35 -20.81
CA GLU A 134 0.79 -11.97 -21.62
C GLU A 134 -0.29 -11.35 -20.74
N ASN A 135 -0.93 -10.28 -21.24
CA ASN A 135 -2.09 -9.70 -20.58
C ASN A 135 -3.30 -10.60 -20.79
N LEU A 136 -3.73 -11.26 -19.73
CA LEU A 136 -4.89 -12.16 -19.75
C LEU A 136 -6.24 -11.42 -19.70
N ASN A 137 -6.21 -10.09 -19.60
CA ASN A 137 -7.40 -9.25 -19.59
C ASN A 137 -7.73 -8.82 -21.01
N THR A 138 -8.72 -9.48 -21.63
CA THR A 138 -9.16 -9.07 -22.97
C THR A 138 -9.96 -7.77 -22.92
N LYS A 139 -9.97 -7.01 -24.03
CA LYS A 139 -10.79 -5.79 -24.11
C LYS A 139 -12.26 -6.06 -23.80
N ALA A 140 -12.79 -7.20 -24.23
CA ALA A 140 -14.17 -7.60 -23.95
C ALA A 140 -14.41 -7.88 -22.46
N ASP A 141 -13.45 -8.53 -21.77
CA ASP A 141 -13.52 -8.75 -20.31
C ASP A 141 -13.54 -7.42 -19.56
N LEU A 142 -12.65 -6.48 -19.93
CA LEU A 142 -12.56 -5.17 -19.29
C LEU A 142 -13.81 -4.32 -19.53
N GLN A 143 -14.36 -4.33 -20.73
CA GLN A 143 -15.62 -3.64 -21.03
C GLN A 143 -16.79 -4.21 -20.24
N LYS A 144 -16.89 -5.53 -20.15
CA LYS A 144 -17.92 -6.19 -19.35
C LYS A 144 -17.77 -5.85 -17.86
N LEU A 145 -16.55 -5.83 -17.36
CA LEU A 145 -16.24 -5.48 -15.97
C LEU A 145 -16.62 -4.03 -15.67
N SER A 146 -16.21 -3.09 -16.52
CA SER A 146 -16.59 -1.68 -16.45
C SER A 146 -18.11 -1.51 -16.42
N GLN A 147 -18.83 -2.16 -17.36
CA GLN A 147 -20.30 -2.11 -17.40
C GLN A 147 -20.92 -2.61 -16.08
N GLN A 148 -20.44 -3.74 -15.54
CA GLN A 148 -20.95 -4.27 -14.28
C GLN A 148 -20.71 -3.31 -13.10
N VAL A 149 -19.58 -2.62 -13.10
CA VAL A 149 -19.26 -1.60 -12.11
C VAL A 149 -20.24 -0.43 -12.20
N HIS A 150 -20.42 0.12 -13.41
CA HIS A 150 -21.35 1.22 -13.64
C HIS A 150 -22.80 0.86 -13.27
N GLU A 151 -23.25 -0.37 -13.56
CA GLU A 151 -24.56 -0.85 -13.17
C GLU A 151 -24.72 -0.89 -11.65
N ARG A 152 -23.68 -1.32 -10.91
CA ARG A 152 -23.69 -1.32 -9.44
C ARG A 152 -23.69 0.09 -8.87
N LEU A 153 -22.90 0.98 -9.45
CA LEU A 153 -22.81 2.37 -9.01
C LEU A 153 -24.10 3.17 -9.27
N ARG A 154 -24.91 2.82 -10.27
CA ARG A 154 -26.24 3.41 -10.49
C ARG A 154 -27.20 3.19 -9.34
N LEU A 155 -26.95 2.18 -8.50
CA LEU A 155 -27.78 1.87 -7.33
C LEU A 155 -27.32 2.65 -6.08
N LEU A 156 -26.30 3.50 -6.20
CA LEU A 156 -25.83 4.35 -5.11
C LEU A 156 -26.69 5.63 -5.03
N ASP A 157 -27.22 5.91 -3.89
CA ASP A 157 -28.02 7.10 -3.59
C ASP A 157 -27.16 8.24 -2.97
N GLY A 158 -25.89 8.34 -3.40
CA GLY A 158 -24.91 9.27 -2.86
C GLY A 158 -24.17 8.72 -1.62
N ALA A 159 -23.36 9.58 -0.97
CA ALA A 159 -22.70 9.21 0.27
C ALA A 159 -23.73 8.99 1.38
N PRO A 160 -23.53 7.97 2.24
CA PRO A 160 -24.42 7.79 3.37
C PRO A 160 -24.32 9.00 4.28
N SER A 161 -25.48 9.61 4.58
CA SER A 161 -25.57 10.65 5.58
C SER A 161 -25.45 10.01 6.95
N VAL A 162 -24.21 9.84 7.43
CA VAL A 162 -23.97 9.40 8.81
C VAL A 162 -24.07 10.63 9.69
N GLN A 163 -25.12 10.72 10.50
CA GLN A 163 -25.14 11.70 11.58
C GLN A 163 -24.05 11.30 12.57
N LEU A 164 -23.05 12.14 12.75
CA LEU A 164 -21.90 11.94 13.66
C LEU A 164 -22.31 11.72 15.13
N HIS A 165 -23.59 11.78 15.46
CA HIS A 165 -24.10 11.69 16.82
C HIS A 165 -24.99 10.47 17.11
N GLU A 166 -25.27 9.63 16.11
CA GLU A 166 -25.96 8.35 16.35
C GLU A 166 -25.03 7.19 16.05
N PHE A 167 -24.16 6.89 17.00
CA PHE A 167 -23.60 5.55 17.07
C PHE A 167 -24.73 4.54 17.24
N SER A 168 -24.65 3.40 16.55
CA SER A 168 -25.56 2.29 16.89
C SER A 168 -25.42 2.01 18.39
N LYS A 169 -26.51 1.65 19.03
CA LYS A 169 -26.52 1.38 20.47
C LYS A 169 -25.43 0.38 20.85
N ASP A 170 -25.19 -0.62 20.00
CA ASP A 170 -24.13 -1.61 20.17
C ASP A 170 -22.71 -1.03 20.15
N LEU A 171 -22.46 0.06 19.40
CA LEU A 171 -21.17 0.75 19.39
C LEU A 171 -21.02 1.71 20.57
N GLN A 172 -22.14 2.27 21.06
CA GLN A 172 -22.13 3.06 22.30
C GLN A 172 -21.84 2.18 23.51
N ASP A 173 -22.49 1.03 23.60
CA ASP A 173 -22.29 0.07 24.67
C ASP A 173 -20.83 -0.44 24.70
N LEU A 174 -20.24 -0.75 23.53
CA LEU A 174 -18.81 -1.13 23.41
C LEU A 174 -17.84 0.00 23.80
N TRP A 175 -18.23 1.25 23.51
CA TRP A 175 -17.39 2.39 23.87
C TRP A 175 -17.46 2.69 25.36
N GLU A 176 -18.65 2.60 25.95
CA GLU A 176 -18.87 2.75 27.39
C GLU A 176 -18.15 1.65 28.17
N GLU A 177 -18.24 0.37 27.73
CA GLU A 177 -17.48 -0.75 28.29
C GLU A 177 -15.98 -0.49 28.24
N SER A 178 -15.45 0.01 27.11
CA SER A 178 -14.03 0.31 26.97
C SER A 178 -13.57 1.49 27.83
N GLU A 179 -14.44 2.49 28.06
CA GLU A 179 -14.16 3.60 28.97
C GLU A 179 -14.26 3.20 30.45
N GLU A 180 -15.14 2.29 30.80
CA GLU A 180 -15.24 1.72 32.15
C GLU A 180 -14.03 0.83 32.43
N GLU A 181 -13.64 -0.04 31.55
CA GLU A 181 -12.41 -0.82 31.66
C GLU A 181 -11.16 0.07 31.80
N MET A 182 -11.06 1.17 31.03
CA MET A 182 -9.95 2.11 31.17
C MET A 182 -9.99 2.89 32.48
N ARG A 183 -11.18 3.18 33.03
CA ARG A 183 -11.30 3.82 34.34
C ARG A 183 -10.91 2.89 35.46
N ASP A 184 -11.36 1.67 35.51
CA ASP A 184 -11.00 0.65 36.47
C ASP A 184 -9.49 0.37 36.44
N TYR A 185 -8.89 0.35 35.26
CA TYR A 185 -7.43 0.26 35.10
C TYR A 185 -6.67 1.49 35.61
N GLN A 186 -7.29 2.67 35.61
CA GLN A 186 -6.66 3.88 36.14
C GLN A 186 -6.76 3.98 37.67
N GLU A 187 -7.83 3.47 38.26
CA GLU A 187 -8.03 3.48 39.71
C GLU A 187 -7.19 2.43 40.43
N ASP A 188 -6.99 1.26 39.81
CA ASP A 188 -6.23 0.15 40.41
C ASP A 188 -4.73 0.17 40.03
N ALA A 189 -4.30 1.03 39.11
CA ALA A 189 -2.90 1.07 38.69
C ALA A 189 -2.01 1.81 39.64
N ILE A 190 -0.99 1.12 40.18
CA ILE A 190 0.11 1.72 40.91
C ILE A 190 0.76 2.80 40.01
N PRO A 191 1.07 4.02 40.55
CA PRO A 191 1.59 5.14 39.75
C PRO A 191 2.79 4.80 38.85
N ASP A 192 3.62 3.87 39.27
CA ASP A 192 4.84 3.45 38.58
C ASP A 192 4.58 2.51 37.39
N ILE A 193 3.40 1.90 37.29
CA ILE A 193 3.03 0.98 36.22
C ILE A 193 2.41 1.73 35.01
N ARG A 194 1.84 2.90 35.26
CA ARG A 194 1.20 3.70 34.21
C ARG A 194 2.12 4.06 33.02
N PRO A 195 3.37 4.49 33.22
CA PRO A 195 4.27 4.77 32.10
C PRO A 195 4.66 3.53 31.32
N ARG A 196 4.87 2.39 31.98
CA ARG A 196 5.20 1.11 31.33
C ARG A 196 4.03 0.57 30.52
N ARG A 197 2.81 0.72 30.99
CA ARG A 197 1.64 0.26 30.28
C ARG A 197 1.28 1.15 29.08
N ARG A 198 1.53 2.45 29.14
CA ARG A 198 1.41 3.32 27.96
C ARG A 198 2.41 2.97 26.86
N LEU A 199 3.58 2.48 27.24
CA LEU A 199 4.56 1.94 26.29
C LEU A 199 4.10 0.59 25.71
N MET A 200 3.41 -0.25 26.52
CA MET A 200 2.87 -1.54 26.09
C MET A 200 1.57 -1.43 25.27
N LEU A 201 0.79 -0.37 25.42
CA LEU A 201 -0.40 -0.11 24.59
C LEU A 201 -0.04 0.34 23.15
N GLY A 202 1.24 0.64 22.90
CA GLY A 202 1.78 0.82 21.57
C GLY A 202 2.26 -0.48 20.90
N GLU A 203 2.31 -1.57 21.65
CA GLU A 203 2.63 -2.92 21.19
C GLU A 203 1.37 -3.57 20.63
N ASN A 204 0.98 -3.17 19.42
CA ASN A 204 0.02 -3.92 18.63
C ASN A 204 0.80 -4.93 17.76
N GLU A 205 0.08 -5.85 17.13
CA GLU A 205 0.64 -6.90 16.27
C GLU A 205 1.69 -6.43 15.24
N PHE A 206 1.73 -5.11 14.94
CA PHE A 206 2.68 -4.52 14.00
C PHE A 206 3.94 -3.96 14.65
N TYR A 207 3.94 -3.79 15.99
CA TYR A 207 5.02 -3.13 16.74
C TYR A 207 5.54 -3.96 17.90
N ASP A 208 5.06 -5.17 18.07
CA ASP A 208 5.58 -6.11 19.07
C ASP A 208 6.98 -6.56 18.66
N ARG A 209 7.97 -5.84 19.20
CA ARG A 209 9.39 -6.13 18.95
C ARG A 209 9.85 -7.45 19.58
N GLY A 210 9.03 -8.07 20.39
CA GLY A 210 9.41 -9.26 21.15
C GLY A 210 9.22 -10.56 20.39
N SER A 211 8.26 -10.66 19.44
CA SER A 211 7.94 -11.92 18.78
C SER A 211 8.57 -12.09 17.40
N ASP A 212 8.86 -10.98 16.70
CA ASP A 212 9.41 -11.07 15.34
C ASP A 212 10.94 -11.03 15.28
N HIS A 213 11.62 -10.54 16.34
CA HIS A 213 13.08 -10.41 16.36
C HIS A 213 13.80 -11.57 17.04
N ASP A 214 13.18 -12.25 18.02
CA ASP A 214 13.84 -13.33 18.75
C ASP A 214 14.02 -14.61 17.91
N ASN A 215 13.29 -14.78 16.82
CA ASN A 215 13.45 -15.91 15.92
C ASN A 215 14.49 -15.68 14.82
N ASP A 216 14.71 -14.44 14.40
CA ASP A 216 15.71 -14.13 13.36
C ASP A 216 17.14 -14.07 13.93
N ASP A 217 17.30 -13.60 15.17
CA ASP A 217 18.61 -13.57 15.83
C ASP A 217 19.14 -14.96 16.21
N GLN A 218 18.25 -15.95 16.44
CA GLN A 218 18.68 -17.35 16.69
C GLN A 218 19.09 -18.09 15.41
N LEU A 219 18.59 -17.68 14.24
CA LEU A 219 18.97 -18.28 12.97
C LEU A 219 20.30 -17.76 12.41
N VAL A 220 20.75 -16.59 12.86
CA VAL A 220 22.03 -16.01 12.40
C VAL A 220 23.24 -16.57 13.17
N ASP A 221 23.03 -17.00 14.42
CA ASP A 221 24.14 -17.54 15.23
C ASP A 221 24.48 -19.01 14.90
N GLU A 222 23.58 -19.80 14.28
CA GLU A 222 23.90 -21.18 13.89
C GLU A 222 24.73 -21.28 12.60
N ASP A 223 24.75 -20.26 11.74
CA ASP A 223 25.55 -20.25 10.50
C ASP A 223 26.98 -19.74 10.67
N GLN A 224 27.38 -19.26 11.85
CA GLN A 224 28.73 -18.77 12.11
C GLN A 224 29.71 -19.83 12.67
N THR A 225 29.31 -21.08 12.81
CA THR A 225 30.18 -22.15 13.29
C THR A 225 30.60 -23.16 12.21
N MET A 226 30.62 -22.77 10.94
CA MET A 226 31.36 -23.56 9.96
C MET A 226 32.83 -23.11 9.93
N ASP A 227 33.61 -23.74 10.77
CA ASP A 227 35.07 -23.71 10.74
C ASP A 227 35.58 -24.07 9.34
N TYR A 228 36.27 -23.10 8.73
CA TYR A 228 37.14 -23.39 7.60
C TYR A 228 38.32 -24.23 8.07
N VAL A 229 38.19 -25.54 7.91
CA VAL A 229 39.38 -26.43 7.93
C VAL A 229 40.12 -26.17 6.63
N VAL A 230 41.20 -25.41 6.73
CA VAL A 230 42.18 -25.30 5.66
C VAL A 230 43.04 -26.55 5.72
N ASP A 231 42.76 -27.50 4.89
CA ASP A 231 43.68 -28.60 4.61
C ASP A 231 44.84 -28.08 3.77
N ASN A 232 45.96 -27.82 4.45
CA ASN A 232 47.24 -27.78 3.82
C ASN A 232 47.71 -29.22 3.54
N GLU A 233 47.58 -29.64 2.31
CA GLU A 233 48.46 -30.69 1.82
C GLU A 233 48.99 -30.34 0.43
N SER A 234 50.29 -30.17 0.44
CA SER A 234 51.21 -30.11 -0.65
C SER A 234 51.20 -31.34 -1.55
N TYR A 235 51.11 -31.13 -2.85
CA TYR A 235 52.09 -31.67 -3.85
C TYR A 235 51.88 -30.98 -5.18
#